data_72ddda6121cc166bec5f5ea9bd3b77d5
#
_entry.id   72ddda6121cc166bec5f5ea9bd3b77d5
#
_cell.length_a   1.000
_cell.length_b   1.000
_cell.length_c   1.000
_cell.angle_alpha   90.00
_cell.angle_beta   90.00
_cell.angle_gamma   90.00
#
_symmetry.space_group_name_H-M   'P 1'
#
loop_
_entity.id
_entity.type
_entity.pdbx_description
1 polymer ?
#
loop_
_entity_poly.entity_id
_entity_poly.type
_entity_poly.pdbx_seq_one_letter_code
_entity_poly.pdbx_strand_id
1 'polypeptide(L)'
;MVYLAQYGSAWTLHGYQLVDRATGQYKVTPTLASGDFKLEKDGGTAANLATLPSVAPAGGSSIDIPFSAAEMQGKHIVLRAVDAAGAEWNDDAIHIFTVGDPNAYIPFDLFSGTVGLSAASQGAVTGGVWDELVANHLLPDTFGAQEADTNVAVTDIQTKVLELKQLIEDLSDSIGGGGGGGLTPAEAL
;
A
#
# COMPACT_ATOMS: atom_id res chain seq x y z
N MET A 1 12.13 5.76 25.32
CA MET A 1 12.53 6.08 23.92
C MET A 1 11.56 5.40 22.96
N VAL A 2 11.30 5.97 21.75
CA VAL A 2 10.32 5.43 20.79
C VAL A 2 10.99 5.21 19.44
N TYR A 3 10.75 4.07 18.81
CA TYR A 3 11.25 3.71 17.48
C TYR A 3 10.13 3.27 16.56
N LEU A 4 10.35 3.39 15.27
CA LEU A 4 9.52 2.79 14.22
C LEU A 4 10.33 1.71 13.51
N ALA A 5 9.74 0.55 13.28
CA ALA A 5 10.39 -0.57 12.60
C ALA A 5 9.38 -1.32 11.71
N GLN A 6 9.88 -2.07 10.73
CA GLN A 6 9.02 -2.84 9.84
C GLN A 6 8.45 -4.06 10.57
N TYR A 7 7.13 -4.25 10.48
CA TYR A 7 6.43 -5.41 11.04
C TYR A 7 6.96 -6.73 10.44
N GLY A 8 7.23 -7.70 11.31
CA GLY A 8 7.65 -9.03 10.88
C GLY A 8 9.00 -9.10 10.15
N SER A 9 9.80 -8.04 10.17
CA SER A 9 11.14 -8.00 9.60
C SER A 9 12.19 -8.01 10.71
N ALA A 10 13.23 -8.83 10.57
CA ALA A 10 14.34 -8.81 11.51
C ALA A 10 15.00 -7.42 11.51
N TRP A 11 15.34 -6.92 12.70
CA TRP A 11 15.88 -5.60 12.90
C TRP A 11 16.92 -5.59 14.01
N THR A 12 17.89 -4.68 13.95
CA THR A 12 18.86 -4.48 15.03
C THR A 12 18.84 -3.01 15.46
N LEU A 13 18.59 -2.77 16.73
CA LEU A 13 18.78 -1.46 17.34
C LEU A 13 20.25 -1.29 17.67
N HIS A 14 20.92 -0.43 16.92
CA HIS A 14 22.34 -0.13 17.11
C HIS A 14 22.54 1.02 18.08
N GLY A 15 23.61 0.92 18.86
CA GLY A 15 24.11 2.04 19.65
C GLY A 15 23.26 2.41 20.87
N TYR A 16 22.44 1.49 21.38
CA TYR A 16 21.70 1.73 22.61
C TYR A 16 22.66 1.77 23.81
N GLN A 17 22.40 2.66 24.77
CA GLN A 17 23.29 2.89 25.92
C GLN A 17 22.55 2.69 27.24
N LEU A 18 23.10 1.85 28.08
CA LEU A 18 22.63 1.61 29.44
C LEU A 18 23.25 2.64 30.41
N VAL A 19 22.48 3.12 31.36
CA VAL A 19 22.96 4.11 32.38
C VAL A 19 23.36 3.36 33.62
N ASP A 20 24.63 3.47 33.98
CA ASP A 20 25.20 2.91 35.21
C ASP A 20 24.48 3.44 36.44
N ARG A 21 24.01 2.53 37.29
CA ARG A 21 23.19 2.87 38.47
C ARG A 21 23.95 3.67 39.53
N ALA A 22 25.24 3.39 39.67
CA ALA A 22 26.06 4.01 40.72
C ALA A 22 26.53 5.39 40.30
N THR A 23 26.85 5.59 39.01
CA THR A 23 27.49 6.84 38.56
C THR A 23 26.56 7.75 37.77
N GLY A 24 25.46 7.24 37.25
CA GLY A 24 24.56 7.97 36.35
C GLY A 24 25.16 8.25 34.97
N GLN A 25 26.34 7.70 34.66
CA GLN A 25 26.98 7.80 33.36
C GLN A 25 26.61 6.57 32.49
N TYR A 26 26.95 6.59 31.20
CA TYR A 26 26.78 5.41 30.36
C TYR A 26 27.67 4.26 30.83
N LYS A 27 27.08 3.09 30.99
CA LYS A 27 27.77 1.90 31.47
C LYS A 27 28.74 1.40 30.40
N VAL A 28 30.00 1.41 30.71
CA VAL A 28 31.08 0.84 29.87
C VAL A 28 31.13 -0.66 30.10
N THR A 29 31.20 -1.45 29.02
CA THR A 29 31.25 -2.92 29.08
C THR A 29 30.22 -3.54 30.02
N PRO A 30 28.92 -3.31 29.83
CA PRO A 30 27.90 -3.94 30.68
C PRO A 30 27.97 -5.46 30.60
N THR A 31 27.72 -6.13 31.72
CA THR A 31 27.62 -7.60 31.78
C THR A 31 26.23 -8.02 31.36
N LEU A 32 26.04 -8.42 30.10
CA LEU A 32 24.75 -8.79 29.55
C LEU A 32 24.45 -10.27 29.78
N ALA A 33 23.29 -10.58 30.36
CA ALA A 33 22.88 -11.93 30.67
C ALA A 33 21.46 -12.25 30.15
N SER A 34 21.17 -13.54 30.02
CA SER A 34 19.82 -13.99 29.65
C SER A 34 18.82 -13.57 30.72
N GLY A 35 17.74 -12.94 30.30
CA GLY A 35 16.71 -12.42 31.20
C GLY A 35 16.81 -10.92 31.50
N ASP A 36 17.93 -10.28 31.16
CA ASP A 36 18.06 -8.82 31.28
C ASP A 36 17.23 -8.05 30.27
N PHE A 37 16.95 -8.68 29.13
CA PHE A 37 16.17 -8.08 28.06
C PHE A 37 14.92 -8.90 27.82
N LYS A 38 13.76 -8.31 28.11
CA LYS A 38 12.44 -8.94 27.95
C LYS A 38 11.60 -8.14 26.98
N LEU A 39 10.97 -8.84 26.09
CA LEU A 39 10.12 -8.28 25.04
C LEU A 39 8.66 -8.62 25.33
N GLU A 40 7.81 -7.59 25.32
CA GLU A 40 6.36 -7.67 25.45
C GLU A 40 5.73 -7.18 24.16
N LYS A 41 4.80 -7.93 23.59
CA LYS A 41 4.08 -7.58 22.36
C LYS A 41 2.61 -7.32 22.68
N ASP A 42 2.10 -6.16 22.28
CA ASP A 42 0.66 -5.80 22.34
C ASP A 42 0.04 -5.97 23.75
N GLY A 43 0.81 -5.73 24.80
CA GLY A 43 0.38 -5.91 26.18
C GLY A 43 0.29 -7.37 26.64
N GLY A 44 0.88 -8.29 25.88
CA GLY A 44 0.94 -9.71 26.23
C GLY A 44 2.00 -10.04 27.28
N THR A 45 2.29 -11.32 27.48
CA THR A 45 3.31 -11.78 28.44
C THR A 45 4.71 -11.46 27.92
N ALA A 46 5.53 -10.86 28.77
CA ALA A 46 6.92 -10.60 28.47
C ALA A 46 7.75 -11.89 28.39
N ALA A 47 8.54 -12.04 27.34
CA ALA A 47 9.46 -13.16 27.12
C ALA A 47 10.89 -12.65 26.99
N ASN A 48 11.88 -13.49 27.30
CA ASN A 48 13.27 -13.12 27.05
C ASN A 48 13.51 -12.91 25.55
N LEU A 49 14.37 -11.96 25.23
CA LEU A 49 14.85 -11.75 23.88
C LEU A 49 15.54 -13.02 23.36
N ALA A 50 15.25 -13.42 22.13
CA ALA A 50 15.76 -14.68 21.56
C ALA A 50 17.28 -14.67 21.38
N THR A 51 17.82 -13.51 21.03
CA THR A 51 19.26 -13.32 20.86
C THR A 51 19.75 -12.28 21.87
N LEU A 52 20.73 -12.65 22.68
CA LEU A 52 21.32 -11.73 23.65
C LEU A 52 21.97 -10.54 22.94
N PRO A 53 21.73 -9.29 23.38
CA PRO A 53 22.46 -8.12 22.89
C PRO A 53 23.98 -8.25 23.07
N SER A 54 24.72 -7.49 22.28
CA SER A 54 26.19 -7.50 22.34
C SER A 54 26.76 -6.08 22.48
N VAL A 55 27.87 -5.94 23.18
CA VAL A 55 28.58 -4.64 23.27
C VAL A 55 29.26 -4.35 21.94
N ALA A 56 28.95 -3.19 21.33
CA ALA A 56 29.48 -2.78 20.03
C ALA A 56 29.82 -1.27 20.04
N PRO A 57 31.08 -0.87 19.82
CA PRO A 57 32.26 -1.72 19.64
C PRO A 57 32.68 -2.43 20.94
N ALA A 58 33.47 -3.51 20.81
CA ALA A 58 33.99 -4.24 21.97
C ALA A 58 34.69 -3.26 22.95
N GLY A 59 34.36 -3.35 24.25
CA GLY A 59 34.90 -2.44 25.27
C GLY A 59 34.20 -1.09 25.34
N GLY A 60 33.17 -0.85 24.52
CA GLY A 60 32.41 0.40 24.52
C GLY A 60 31.26 0.46 25.54
N SER A 61 30.48 1.53 25.48
CA SER A 61 29.27 1.75 26.27
C SER A 61 27.98 1.52 25.49
N SER A 62 28.08 1.25 24.19
CA SER A 62 26.93 0.99 23.32
C SER A 62 26.69 -0.50 23.19
N ILE A 63 25.44 -0.90 23.06
CA ILE A 63 25.03 -2.27 22.77
C ILE A 63 24.18 -2.31 21.51
N ASP A 64 24.30 -3.41 20.78
CA ASP A 64 23.44 -3.75 19.66
C ASP A 64 22.41 -4.78 20.11
N ILE A 65 21.15 -4.49 19.87
CA ILE A 65 20.02 -5.32 20.28
C ILE A 65 19.35 -5.90 19.04
N PRO A 66 19.59 -7.18 18.72
CA PRO A 66 18.99 -7.83 17.57
C PRO A 66 17.57 -8.33 17.91
N PHE A 67 16.65 -8.08 17.00
CA PHE A 67 15.29 -8.61 17.02
C PHE A 67 15.08 -9.55 15.84
N SER A 68 14.55 -10.72 16.09
CA SER A 68 14.11 -11.65 15.05
C SER A 68 12.84 -11.18 14.37
N ALA A 69 12.55 -11.69 13.17
CA ALA A 69 11.31 -11.41 12.46
C ALA A 69 10.05 -11.77 13.27
N ALA A 70 10.11 -12.86 14.04
CA ALA A 70 9.00 -13.29 14.91
C ALA A 70 8.77 -12.33 16.10
N GLU A 71 9.84 -11.77 16.65
CA GLU A 71 9.76 -10.78 17.74
C GLU A 71 9.15 -9.46 17.25
N MET A 72 9.35 -9.12 15.98
CA MET A 72 8.81 -7.92 15.36
C MET A 72 7.34 -8.06 14.88
N GLN A 73 6.68 -9.19 15.15
CA GLN A 73 5.26 -9.40 14.89
C GLN A 73 4.39 -8.92 16.05
N GLY A 74 4.22 -7.63 16.18
CA GLY A 74 3.35 -6.94 17.13
C GLY A 74 3.13 -5.50 16.67
N LYS A 75 2.01 -4.89 17.02
CA LYS A 75 1.71 -3.48 16.74
C LYS A 75 2.58 -2.56 17.58
N HIS A 76 2.64 -2.88 18.86
CA HIS A 76 3.40 -2.17 19.86
C HIS A 76 4.25 -3.18 20.63
N ILE A 77 5.54 -2.99 20.58
CA ILE A 77 6.54 -3.85 21.20
C ILE A 77 7.25 -3.03 22.26
N VAL A 78 7.32 -3.56 23.48
CA VAL A 78 8.05 -2.97 24.58
C VAL A 78 9.23 -3.87 24.92
N LEU A 79 10.44 -3.36 24.73
CA LEU A 79 11.64 -4.00 25.23
C LEU A 79 11.99 -3.40 26.58
N ARG A 80 12.04 -4.22 27.62
CA ARG A 80 12.49 -3.86 28.96
C ARG A 80 13.91 -4.31 29.16
N ALA A 81 14.80 -3.37 29.49
CA ALA A 81 16.17 -3.62 29.88
C ALA A 81 16.25 -3.53 31.40
N VAL A 82 16.39 -4.66 32.07
CA VAL A 82 16.44 -4.78 33.53
C VAL A 82 17.60 -5.68 33.88
N ASP A 83 18.59 -5.16 34.59
CA ASP A 83 19.68 -6.02 35.11
C ASP A 83 19.12 -6.95 36.18
N ALA A 84 18.82 -8.18 35.82
CA ALA A 84 18.15 -9.16 36.67
C ALA A 84 19.08 -9.68 37.80
N ALA A 85 20.38 -9.63 37.64
CA ALA A 85 21.34 -10.26 38.53
C ALA A 85 22.27 -9.25 39.23
N GLY A 86 22.74 -8.23 38.54
CA GLY A 86 23.85 -7.40 38.99
C GLY A 86 23.51 -6.01 39.47
N ALA A 87 22.38 -5.46 39.06
CA ALA A 87 22.00 -4.08 39.27
C ALA A 87 23.06 -3.07 38.82
N GLU A 88 23.77 -3.39 37.74
CA GLU A 88 24.83 -2.55 37.17
C GLU A 88 24.29 -1.27 36.54
N TRP A 89 23.07 -1.34 35.94
CA TRP A 89 22.44 -0.22 35.26
C TRP A 89 21.01 0.01 35.74
N ASN A 90 20.46 1.16 35.39
CA ASN A 90 19.09 1.52 35.66
C ASN A 90 18.15 0.82 34.70
N ASP A 91 16.99 0.39 35.21
CA ASP A 91 15.93 -0.19 34.38
C ASP A 91 15.44 0.85 33.37
N ASP A 92 15.27 0.40 32.12
CA ASP A 92 14.74 1.23 31.03
C ASP A 92 13.75 0.46 30.17
N ALA A 93 12.93 1.20 29.44
CA ALA A 93 11.96 0.64 28.50
C ALA A 93 12.01 1.36 27.16
N ILE A 94 12.09 0.56 26.10
CA ILE A 94 12.08 1.01 24.72
C ILE A 94 10.74 0.62 24.11
N HIS A 95 10.06 1.59 23.47
CA HIS A 95 8.82 1.38 22.78
C HIS A 95 9.08 1.34 21.25
N ILE A 96 8.64 0.28 20.60
CA ILE A 96 8.77 0.09 19.15
C ILE A 96 7.36 -0.03 18.58
N PHE A 97 7.01 0.85 17.65
CA PHE A 97 5.78 0.75 16.86
C PHE A 97 6.10 0.21 15.48
N THR A 98 5.32 -0.74 15.01
CA THR A 98 5.58 -1.37 13.72
C THR A 98 4.77 -0.73 12.59
N VAL A 99 5.31 -0.81 11.38
CA VAL A 99 4.74 -0.23 10.16
C VAL A 99 4.83 -1.21 8.99
N GLY A 100 4.03 -0.98 7.95
CA GLY A 100 4.19 -1.66 6.66
C GLY A 100 3.48 -3.00 6.52
N ASP A 101 2.58 -3.34 7.43
CA ASP A 101 1.76 -4.55 7.38
C ASP A 101 0.35 -4.26 7.90
N PRO A 102 -0.73 -4.91 7.41
CA PRO A 102 -2.09 -4.73 7.93
C PRO A 102 -2.22 -5.01 9.44
N ASN A 103 -1.33 -5.84 9.99
CA ASN A 103 -1.28 -6.16 11.41
C ASN A 103 -0.33 -5.25 12.20
N ALA A 104 0.36 -4.31 11.55
CA ALA A 104 1.22 -3.33 12.19
C ALA A 104 0.41 -2.22 12.90
N TYR A 105 1.09 -1.40 13.71
CA TYR A 105 0.50 -0.20 14.31
C TYR A 105 0.14 0.83 13.23
N ILE A 106 1.04 1.00 12.26
CA ILE A 106 0.79 1.82 11.06
C ILE A 106 0.79 0.87 9.85
N PRO A 107 -0.36 0.63 9.20
CA PRO A 107 -0.45 -0.31 8.08
C PRO A 107 0.26 0.16 6.80
N PHE A 108 0.77 1.40 6.77
CA PHE A 108 1.50 1.95 5.63
C PHE A 108 2.98 1.56 5.67
N ASP A 109 3.53 1.20 4.52
CA ASP A 109 4.96 0.99 4.38
C ASP A 109 5.70 2.33 4.23
N LEU A 110 6.31 2.78 5.32
CA LEU A 110 7.09 4.03 5.38
C LEU A 110 8.53 3.85 4.88
N PHE A 111 9.00 2.61 4.69
CA PHE A 111 10.39 2.30 4.36
C PHE A 111 10.61 1.93 2.89
N SER A 112 9.55 1.67 2.13
CA SER A 112 9.65 1.24 0.73
C SER A 112 10.04 2.34 -0.26
N GLY A 113 10.21 3.59 0.20
CA GLY A 113 10.47 4.74 -0.69
C GLY A 113 9.32 5.11 -1.61
N THR A 114 8.34 4.25 -1.70
CA THR A 114 7.00 4.48 -2.23
C THR A 114 6.06 4.51 -1.03
N VAL A 115 5.29 5.57 -0.87
CA VAL A 115 4.16 5.56 0.07
C VAL A 115 3.15 4.55 -0.51
N GLY A 116 3.53 3.29 -0.50
CA GLY A 116 2.73 2.18 -0.96
C GLY A 116 1.69 1.86 0.11
N LEU A 117 0.43 1.99 -0.23
CA LEU A 117 -0.63 1.34 0.52
C LEU A 117 -0.31 -0.15 0.59
N SER A 118 -0.55 -0.81 1.72
CA SER A 118 -0.48 -2.27 1.78
C SER A 118 -1.33 -2.90 0.68
N ALA A 119 -1.04 -4.12 0.26
CA ALA A 119 -1.83 -4.80 -0.76
C ALA A 119 -3.35 -4.83 -0.43
N ALA A 120 -3.68 -4.96 0.86
CA ALA A 120 -5.06 -4.87 1.33
C ALA A 120 -5.64 -3.46 1.19
N SER A 121 -4.84 -2.41 1.49
CA SER A 121 -5.26 -1.02 1.32
C SER A 121 -5.30 -0.62 -0.16
N GLN A 122 -4.39 -1.16 -0.98
CA GLN A 122 -4.44 -1.00 -2.44
C GLN A 122 -5.69 -1.66 -3.02
N GLY A 123 -6.04 -2.87 -2.56
CA GLY A 123 -7.29 -3.53 -2.93
C GLY A 123 -8.53 -2.75 -2.51
N ALA A 124 -8.53 -2.15 -1.33
CA ALA A 124 -9.64 -1.32 -0.86
C ALA A 124 -9.77 -0.01 -1.65
N VAL A 125 -8.64 0.62 -2.02
CA VAL A 125 -8.64 1.84 -2.84
C VAL A 125 -8.99 1.53 -4.29
N THR A 126 -8.42 0.47 -4.88
CA THR A 126 -8.79 0.04 -6.24
C THR A 126 -10.24 -0.44 -6.30
N GLY A 127 -10.70 -1.24 -5.35
CA GLY A 127 -12.11 -1.61 -5.25
C GLY A 127 -13.02 -0.38 -5.03
N GLY A 128 -12.66 0.51 -4.10
CA GLY A 128 -13.46 1.70 -3.82
C GLY A 128 -13.50 2.74 -4.93
N VAL A 129 -12.45 2.84 -5.74
CA VAL A 129 -12.38 3.86 -6.82
C VAL A 129 -12.87 3.29 -8.16
N TRP A 130 -12.61 2.01 -8.44
CA TRP A 130 -12.94 1.41 -9.73
C TRP A 130 -14.22 0.56 -9.71
N ASP A 131 -14.59 0.02 -8.52
CA ASP A 131 -15.87 -0.66 -8.30
C ASP A 131 -16.97 0.27 -7.77
N GLU A 132 -16.67 1.57 -7.60
CA GLU A 132 -17.73 2.53 -7.40
C GLU A 132 -18.67 2.41 -8.61
N LEU A 133 -19.86 1.90 -8.31
CA LEU A 133 -20.83 1.49 -9.30
C LEU A 133 -20.94 2.56 -10.39
N VAL A 134 -20.77 2.16 -11.63
CA VAL A 134 -21.04 3.01 -12.82
C VAL A 134 -22.35 3.77 -12.66
N ALA A 135 -23.33 3.18 -11.93
CA ALA A 135 -24.58 3.83 -11.56
C ALA A 135 -24.40 5.15 -10.76
N ASN A 136 -23.34 5.28 -9.94
CA ASN A 136 -23.07 6.52 -9.20
C ASN A 136 -22.43 7.61 -10.07
N HIS A 137 -21.83 7.21 -11.20
CA HIS A 137 -21.28 8.14 -12.19
C HIS A 137 -22.30 8.55 -13.27
N LEU A 138 -23.51 7.97 -13.22
CA LEU A 138 -24.63 8.32 -14.12
C LEU A 138 -25.50 9.46 -13.57
N LEU A 139 -25.15 10.07 -12.43
CA LEU A 139 -25.84 11.25 -11.94
C LEU A 139 -25.63 12.42 -12.92
N PRO A 140 -26.64 13.28 -13.12
CA PRO A 140 -26.49 14.47 -13.96
C PRO A 140 -25.23 15.25 -13.59
N ASP A 141 -24.50 15.71 -14.60
CA ASP A 141 -23.22 16.44 -14.47
C ASP A 141 -21.99 15.61 -14.03
N THR A 142 -22.05 14.28 -13.96
CA THR A 142 -20.90 13.42 -13.76
C THR A 142 -20.25 13.01 -15.10
N PHE A 143 -18.94 12.66 -15.06
CA PHE A 143 -18.20 12.23 -16.24
C PHE A 143 -18.83 10.98 -16.90
N GLY A 144 -19.35 10.06 -16.09
CA GLY A 144 -20.02 8.85 -16.59
C GLY A 144 -21.36 9.12 -17.28
N ALA A 145 -22.12 10.12 -16.82
CA ALA A 145 -23.34 10.55 -17.50
C ALA A 145 -23.03 11.17 -18.87
N GLN A 146 -21.98 11.98 -18.99
CA GLN A 146 -21.53 12.56 -20.27
C GLN A 146 -21.05 11.47 -21.24
N GLU A 147 -20.41 10.43 -20.77
CA GLU A 147 -19.97 9.31 -21.62
C GLU A 147 -21.16 8.49 -22.11
N ALA A 148 -22.15 8.23 -21.24
CA ALA A 148 -23.39 7.55 -21.63
C ALA A 148 -24.18 8.34 -22.69
N ASP A 149 -24.35 9.65 -22.50
CA ASP A 149 -25.02 10.55 -23.44
C ASP A 149 -24.29 10.62 -24.78
N THR A 150 -22.95 10.63 -24.76
CA THR A 150 -22.10 10.64 -25.96
C THR A 150 -22.28 9.33 -26.74
N ASN A 151 -22.34 8.19 -26.07
CA ASN A 151 -22.53 6.88 -26.71
C ASN A 151 -23.93 6.77 -27.36
N VAL A 152 -24.97 7.29 -26.70
CA VAL A 152 -26.31 7.37 -27.29
C VAL A 152 -26.29 8.24 -28.55
N ALA A 153 -25.68 9.42 -28.48
CA ALA A 153 -25.58 10.34 -29.62
C ALA A 153 -24.80 9.72 -30.80
N VAL A 154 -23.72 9.00 -30.53
CA VAL A 154 -22.95 8.28 -31.56
C VAL A 154 -23.78 7.18 -32.23
N THR A 155 -24.56 6.42 -31.46
CA THR A 155 -25.46 5.38 -31.97
C THR A 155 -26.55 5.98 -32.88
N ASP A 156 -27.13 7.10 -32.47
CA ASP A 156 -28.14 7.82 -33.27
C ASP A 156 -27.53 8.35 -34.59
N ILE A 157 -26.33 8.89 -34.55
CA ILE A 157 -25.62 9.36 -35.73
C ILE A 157 -25.35 8.17 -36.69
N GLN A 158 -24.88 7.03 -36.16
CA GLN A 158 -24.65 5.82 -36.95
C GLN A 158 -25.92 5.33 -37.63
N THR A 159 -27.04 5.34 -36.92
CA THR A 159 -28.36 4.95 -37.47
C THR A 159 -28.77 5.88 -38.61
N LYS A 160 -28.67 7.20 -38.43
CA LYS A 160 -28.98 8.18 -39.49
C LYS A 160 -28.06 8.11 -40.69
N VAL A 161 -26.77 7.76 -40.48
CA VAL A 161 -25.84 7.56 -41.59
C VAL A 161 -26.24 6.31 -42.42
N LEU A 162 -26.71 5.25 -41.77
CA LEU A 162 -27.22 4.07 -42.48
C LEU A 162 -28.51 4.37 -43.25
N GLU A 163 -29.44 5.12 -42.66
CA GLU A 163 -30.65 5.58 -43.33
C GLU A 163 -30.36 6.42 -44.58
N LEU A 164 -29.44 7.39 -44.45
CA LEU A 164 -28.99 8.24 -45.55
C LEU A 164 -28.33 7.42 -46.65
N LYS A 165 -27.52 6.42 -46.32
CA LYS A 165 -26.89 5.53 -47.27
C LYS A 165 -27.94 4.76 -48.07
N GLN A 166 -28.96 4.21 -47.39
CA GLN A 166 -30.06 3.52 -48.09
C GLN A 166 -30.83 4.45 -49.02
N LEU A 167 -31.10 5.67 -48.58
CA LEU A 167 -31.79 6.67 -49.42
C LEU A 167 -31.00 7.04 -50.68
N ILE A 168 -29.67 7.12 -50.55
CA ILE A 168 -28.77 7.37 -51.69
C ILE A 168 -28.77 6.19 -52.67
N GLU A 169 -28.78 4.95 -52.17
CA GLU A 169 -28.87 3.74 -52.98
C GLU A 169 -30.24 3.70 -53.72
N ASP A 170 -31.34 3.93 -53.01
CA ASP A 170 -32.70 3.97 -53.62
C ASP A 170 -32.83 5.08 -54.66
N LEU A 171 -32.23 6.25 -54.43
CA LEU A 171 -32.20 7.33 -55.39
C LEU A 171 -31.34 7.00 -56.59
N SER A 172 -30.21 6.37 -56.40
CA SER A 172 -29.32 5.89 -57.47
C SER A 172 -30.03 4.91 -58.37
N ASP A 173 -30.76 3.96 -57.80
CA ASP A 173 -31.54 2.97 -58.54
C ASP A 173 -32.70 3.63 -59.30
N SER A 174 -33.34 4.62 -58.72
CA SER A 174 -34.39 5.41 -59.35
C SER A 174 -33.90 6.22 -60.55
N ILE A 175 -32.69 6.80 -60.47
CA ILE A 175 -32.08 7.56 -61.56
C ILE A 175 -31.49 6.61 -62.62
N GLY A 176 -30.90 5.48 -62.18
CA GLY A 176 -30.34 4.48 -63.07
C GLY A 176 -31.41 3.67 -63.84
N GLY A 177 -32.58 3.48 -63.24
CA GLY A 177 -33.71 2.78 -63.85
C GLY A 177 -34.50 3.60 -64.91
N GLY A 178 -34.31 4.93 -64.92
CA GLY A 178 -34.96 5.83 -65.87
C GLY A 178 -34.27 5.98 -67.24
N GLY A 179 -33.12 5.33 -67.46
CA GLY A 179 -32.32 5.48 -68.68
C GLY A 179 -32.49 4.41 -69.76
N GLY A 180 -33.51 3.56 -69.64
CA GLY A 180 -33.73 2.45 -70.60
C GLY A 180 -34.76 2.70 -71.72
N GLY A 181 -35.14 3.92 -71.96
CA GLY A 181 -35.95 4.32 -73.13
C GLY A 181 -35.06 4.60 -74.36
N GLY A 182 -34.42 3.54 -74.89
CA GLY A 182 -33.70 3.67 -76.14
C GLY A 182 -34.63 4.16 -77.26
N LEU A 183 -34.35 5.35 -77.76
CA LEU A 183 -34.84 5.75 -79.06
C LEU A 183 -34.32 4.72 -80.07
N THR A 184 -35.19 3.86 -80.54
CA THR A 184 -34.88 3.01 -81.67
C THR A 184 -34.66 3.90 -82.92
N PRO A 185 -33.58 3.70 -83.66
CA PRO A 185 -33.31 4.44 -84.86
C PRO A 185 -34.13 3.83 -86.02
N ALA A 186 -35.40 4.13 -86.00
CA ALA A 186 -36.30 3.73 -87.11
C ALA A 186 -37.37 4.82 -87.28
N GLU A 187 -36.92 6.00 -87.74
CA GLU A 187 -37.75 6.91 -88.52
C GLU A 187 -36.85 8.03 -89.03
N ALA A 188 -36.01 7.66 -89.99
CA ALA A 188 -35.40 8.59 -90.92
C ALA A 188 -35.64 8.06 -92.31
N LEU A 189 -36.79 8.46 -92.92
CA LEU A 189 -37.03 8.64 -94.29
C LEU A 189 -38.12 9.68 -94.52
#